data_3ca0d756e01d4833dc3de97605c4f120
#
_entry.id   3ca0d756e01d4833dc3de97605c4f120
#
_cell.length_a   1.000
_cell.length_b   1.000
_cell.length_c   1.000
_cell.angle_alpha   90.00
_cell.angle_beta   90.00
_cell.angle_gamma   90.00
#
_symmetry.space_group_name_H-M   'P 1'
#
loop_
_entity.id
_entity.type
_entity.pdbx_description
1 polymer ?
#
loop_
_entity_poly.entity_id
_entity_poly.type
_entity_poly.pdbx_seq_one_letter_code
_entity_poly.pdbx_strand_id
1 'polypeptide(L)'
;MHTPATTGSIASSTSDVFEITVPTEITFEGGSSTRMLDYIYITKIAETVDLSADHIFSTFCSQSDLDFTDVEGVEAYAVTVDADANVNLTQVTKVPAGKGVLLKKTGEDTTVTVPVTTDATMTEENALVGVTEPVAAAELINKGNVYVLKNDKSFAKVVSGATGSIPAGKAYLVYNAASSQAKPSVLVFGDNNATAIDGVEEKAEAQSAAIYNVQGIKVEKAEKGGLYIVNGKKYIK
;
A
#
# COMPACT_ATOMS: atom_id res chain seq x y z
N MET A 1 4.35 -14.41 38.86
CA MET A 1 5.81 -14.37 39.10
C MET A 1 6.27 -15.79 39.33
N HIS A 2 7.04 -16.37 38.42
CA HIS A 2 7.52 -17.75 38.56
C HIS A 2 8.84 -17.75 39.36
N THR A 3 8.88 -18.42 40.48
CA THR A 3 10.10 -18.58 41.27
C THR A 3 10.69 -19.96 40.98
N PRO A 4 11.88 -20.07 40.37
CA PRO A 4 12.51 -21.37 40.14
C PRO A 4 12.85 -22.06 41.46
N ALA A 5 12.69 -23.38 41.49
CA ALA A 5 13.04 -24.17 42.65
C ALA A 5 14.56 -24.15 42.89
N THR A 6 14.95 -23.88 44.13
CA THR A 6 16.35 -23.79 44.56
C THR A 6 16.77 -25.05 45.27
N THR A 7 17.50 -25.95 44.63
CA THR A 7 18.44 -26.85 45.31
C THR A 7 19.56 -27.17 44.38
N GLY A 8 20.74 -26.57 44.62
CA GLY A 8 22.09 -27.08 44.32
C GLY A 8 22.44 -27.54 42.90
N SER A 9 21.58 -27.45 41.95
CA SER A 9 21.81 -27.81 40.54
C SER A 9 21.48 -26.64 39.64
N ILE A 10 22.16 -26.52 38.53
CA ILE A 10 21.78 -25.57 37.46
C ILE A 10 20.39 -26.01 36.96
N ALA A 11 19.35 -25.38 37.46
CA ALA A 11 18.00 -25.59 36.96
C ALA A 11 17.66 -24.44 36.02
N SER A 12 17.38 -24.75 34.77
CA SER A 12 16.73 -23.80 33.89
C SER A 12 15.23 -23.83 34.14
N SER A 13 14.61 -22.70 34.34
CA SER A 13 13.15 -22.56 34.36
C SER A 13 12.73 -21.52 33.33
N THR A 14 11.68 -21.82 32.62
CA THR A 14 11.05 -20.89 31.69
C THR A 14 9.89 -20.23 32.43
N SER A 15 9.81 -18.91 32.42
CA SER A 15 8.62 -18.21 32.90
C SER A 15 7.46 -18.38 31.93
N ASP A 16 6.25 -18.16 32.41
CA ASP A 16 5.09 -18.07 31.52
C ASP A 16 5.26 -16.89 30.55
N VAL A 17 4.77 -17.06 29.33
CA VAL A 17 4.70 -15.99 28.34
C VAL A 17 3.62 -15.02 28.79
N PHE A 18 3.94 -13.74 28.84
CA PHE A 18 2.97 -12.67 29.10
C PHE A 18 3.14 -11.56 28.07
N GLU A 19 2.02 -10.96 27.71
CA GLU A 19 1.97 -9.87 26.75
C GLU A 19 2.15 -8.52 27.46
N ILE A 20 2.97 -7.65 26.89
CA ILE A 20 3.16 -6.27 27.33
C ILE A 20 2.48 -5.36 26.33
N THR A 21 1.33 -4.81 26.68
CA THR A 21 0.51 -3.95 25.81
C THR A 21 0.72 -2.45 26.03
N VAL A 22 1.43 -2.08 27.09
CA VAL A 22 1.76 -0.68 27.43
C VAL A 22 3.24 -0.59 27.85
N PRO A 23 3.88 0.58 27.76
CA PRO A 23 5.23 0.76 28.27
C PRO A 23 5.30 0.30 29.75
N THR A 24 6.13 -0.71 30.01
CA THR A 24 6.19 -1.38 31.31
C THR A 24 7.65 -1.49 31.74
N GLU A 25 7.93 -1.13 32.97
CA GLU A 25 9.22 -1.42 33.59
C GLU A 25 9.25 -2.88 34.06
N ILE A 26 10.24 -3.63 33.59
CA ILE A 26 10.45 -5.02 34.01
C ILE A 26 11.54 -5.02 35.07
N THR A 27 11.18 -5.32 36.31
CA THR A 27 12.10 -5.40 37.43
C THR A 27 12.41 -6.85 37.78
N PHE A 28 13.71 -7.18 37.89
CA PHE A 28 14.18 -8.48 38.31
C PHE A 28 14.64 -8.38 39.77
N GLU A 29 13.86 -8.96 40.67
CA GLU A 29 14.21 -9.01 42.09
C GLU A 29 14.99 -10.28 42.41
N GLY A 30 16.22 -10.13 42.88
CA GLY A 30 17.05 -11.21 43.40
C GLY A 30 16.74 -11.47 44.89
N GLY A 31 16.61 -12.74 45.29
CA GLY A 31 16.63 -13.13 46.70
C GLY A 31 18.07 -13.04 47.29
N SER A 32 18.23 -13.47 48.52
CA SER A 32 19.51 -13.44 49.24
C SER A 32 20.61 -14.37 48.70
N SER A 33 20.33 -15.13 47.62
CA SER A 33 21.28 -16.01 46.98
C SER A 33 21.73 -15.42 45.60
N THR A 34 22.97 -15.64 45.19
CA THR A 34 23.46 -15.28 43.89
C THR A 34 22.66 -16.01 42.79
N ARG A 35 22.03 -15.27 41.92
CA ARG A 35 21.29 -15.80 40.76
C ARG A 35 21.96 -15.30 39.49
N MET A 36 22.13 -16.19 38.55
CA MET A 36 22.60 -15.82 37.21
C MET A 36 21.40 -15.77 36.29
N LEU A 37 21.27 -14.66 35.57
CA LEU A 37 20.33 -14.49 34.47
C LEU A 37 21.12 -14.65 33.17
N ASP A 38 20.87 -15.71 32.45
CA ASP A 38 21.60 -15.99 31.21
C ASP A 38 21.10 -15.11 30.07
N TYR A 39 19.80 -15.05 29.89
CA TYR A 39 19.18 -14.25 28.83
C TYR A 39 17.72 -13.93 29.10
N ILE A 40 17.23 -12.89 28.46
CA ILE A 40 15.82 -12.53 28.37
C ILE A 40 15.48 -12.47 26.89
N TYR A 41 14.41 -13.17 26.52
CA TYR A 41 13.83 -13.03 25.19
C TYR A 41 12.64 -12.07 25.23
N ILE A 42 12.69 -11.02 24.41
CA ILE A 42 11.57 -10.14 24.14
C ILE A 42 11.23 -10.31 22.66
N THR A 43 10.03 -10.79 22.39
CA THR A 43 9.55 -11.01 21.02
C THR A 43 8.39 -10.08 20.75
N LYS A 44 8.42 -9.39 19.63
CA LYS A 44 7.28 -8.62 19.15
C LYS A 44 6.23 -9.59 18.61
N ILE A 45 5.03 -9.57 19.17
CA ILE A 45 3.94 -10.48 18.79
C ILE A 45 2.92 -9.83 17.86
N ALA A 46 2.88 -8.49 17.81
CA ALA A 46 2.01 -7.73 16.94
C ALA A 46 2.63 -6.38 16.59
N GLU A 47 2.17 -5.79 15.50
CA GLU A 47 2.53 -4.45 15.03
C GLU A 47 1.29 -3.59 14.88
N THR A 48 1.34 -2.36 15.41
CA THR A 48 0.32 -1.36 15.14
C THR A 48 0.65 -0.70 13.80
N VAL A 49 -0.29 -0.76 12.89
CA VAL A 49 -0.18 -0.18 11.54
C VAL A 49 -1.07 1.04 11.46
N ASP A 50 -0.47 2.20 11.16
CA ASP A 50 -1.20 3.44 10.96
C ASP A 50 -1.79 3.49 9.54
N LEU A 51 -3.11 3.65 9.48
CA LEU A 51 -3.87 3.86 8.26
C LEU A 51 -4.18 5.35 8.09
N SER A 52 -4.23 5.82 6.84
CA SER A 52 -4.60 7.20 6.58
C SER A 52 -6.06 7.47 6.99
N ALA A 53 -6.31 8.61 7.63
CA ALA A 53 -7.67 9.08 7.89
C ALA A 53 -8.38 9.48 6.59
N ASP A 54 -7.64 10.10 5.65
CA ASP A 54 -8.17 10.75 4.46
C ASP A 54 -8.07 9.89 3.19
N HIS A 55 -7.34 8.77 3.27
CA HIS A 55 -7.02 7.94 2.11
C HIS A 55 -7.39 6.48 2.34
N ILE A 56 -7.95 5.86 1.30
CA ILE A 56 -8.31 4.44 1.29
C ILE A 56 -7.05 3.59 1.13
N PHE A 57 -6.10 4.02 0.29
CA PHE A 57 -4.88 3.28 0.03
C PHE A 57 -3.66 3.96 0.66
N SER A 58 -2.74 3.14 1.16
CA SER A 58 -1.42 3.58 1.62
C SER A 58 -0.37 2.52 1.30
N THR A 59 0.86 2.93 1.01
CA THR A 59 1.97 1.97 0.90
C THR A 59 2.52 1.66 2.28
N PHE A 60 2.97 0.42 2.47
CA PHE A 60 3.46 -0.05 3.76
C PHE A 60 4.63 -1.03 3.60
N CYS A 61 5.49 -1.06 4.60
CA CYS A 61 6.58 -2.02 4.75
C CYS A 61 6.89 -2.21 6.24
N SER A 62 6.99 -3.43 6.70
CA SER A 62 7.42 -3.76 8.07
C SER A 62 8.80 -4.39 8.07
N GLN A 63 9.50 -4.30 9.20
CA GLN A 63 10.72 -5.08 9.47
C GLN A 63 10.41 -6.46 10.10
N SER A 64 9.14 -6.74 10.37
CA SER A 64 8.65 -8.04 10.86
C SER A 64 7.83 -8.74 9.79
N ASP A 65 7.81 -10.05 9.84
CA ASP A 65 6.85 -10.86 9.10
C ASP A 65 5.46 -10.64 9.70
N LEU A 66 4.46 -10.35 8.87
CA LEU A 66 3.11 -10.01 9.32
C LEU A 66 2.05 -10.95 8.73
N ASP A 67 1.00 -11.22 9.52
CA ASP A 67 -0.13 -12.03 9.10
C ASP A 67 -1.43 -11.20 9.11
N PHE A 68 -1.97 -10.94 7.93
CA PHE A 68 -3.20 -10.18 7.70
C PHE A 68 -4.44 -11.07 7.54
N THR A 69 -4.32 -12.40 7.74
CA THR A 69 -5.39 -13.37 7.44
C THR A 69 -6.71 -13.02 8.12
N ASP A 70 -6.67 -12.70 9.42
CA ASP A 70 -7.85 -12.43 10.24
C ASP A 70 -7.89 -10.98 10.75
N VAL A 71 -7.20 -10.06 10.07
CA VAL A 71 -7.17 -8.64 10.46
C VAL A 71 -8.33 -7.91 9.83
N GLU A 72 -9.23 -7.38 10.66
CA GLU A 72 -10.34 -6.56 10.22
C GLU A 72 -9.89 -5.11 9.95
N GLY A 73 -10.60 -4.41 9.08
CA GLY A 73 -10.38 -2.99 8.80
C GLY A 73 -9.27 -2.69 7.79
N VAL A 74 -8.51 -3.69 7.34
CA VAL A 74 -7.46 -3.52 6.34
C VAL A 74 -7.27 -4.78 5.50
N GLU A 75 -6.93 -4.59 4.23
CA GLU A 75 -6.50 -5.64 3.30
C GLU A 75 -5.12 -5.28 2.73
N ALA A 76 -4.25 -6.27 2.58
CA ALA A 76 -2.92 -6.10 2.00
C ALA A 76 -2.87 -6.64 0.56
N TYR A 77 -2.16 -5.93 -0.32
CA TYR A 77 -2.06 -6.27 -1.74
C TYR A 77 -0.63 -6.22 -2.24
N ALA A 78 -0.23 -7.23 -3.01
CA ALA A 78 0.87 -7.15 -3.95
C ALA A 78 0.42 -6.33 -5.18
N VAL A 79 1.34 -5.61 -5.78
CA VAL A 79 1.06 -4.71 -6.90
C VAL A 79 1.89 -5.11 -8.11
N THR A 80 1.25 -5.30 -9.25
CA THR A 80 1.92 -5.47 -10.54
C THR A 80 1.48 -4.39 -11.51
N VAL A 81 2.23 -4.21 -12.60
CA VAL A 81 1.89 -3.28 -13.67
C VAL A 81 1.94 -4.02 -14.98
N ASP A 82 0.86 -4.00 -15.73
CA ASP A 82 0.76 -4.68 -17.02
C ASP A 82 1.46 -3.91 -18.17
N ALA A 83 1.40 -4.48 -19.37
CA ALA A 83 2.01 -3.88 -20.57
C ALA A 83 1.32 -2.56 -20.99
N ASP A 84 0.06 -2.39 -20.63
CA ASP A 84 -0.73 -1.18 -20.90
C ASP A 84 -0.60 -0.12 -19.80
N ALA A 85 0.32 -0.36 -18.85
CA ALA A 85 0.61 0.50 -17.70
C ALA A 85 -0.55 0.62 -16.68
N ASN A 86 -1.44 -0.38 -16.61
CA ASN A 86 -2.43 -0.48 -15.55
C ASN A 86 -1.84 -1.15 -14.32
N VAL A 87 -2.22 -0.64 -13.17
CA VAL A 87 -1.85 -1.21 -11.87
C VAL A 87 -2.85 -2.29 -11.50
N ASN A 88 -2.37 -3.50 -11.27
CA ASN A 88 -3.16 -4.65 -10.85
C ASN A 88 -2.83 -5.00 -9.40
N LEU A 89 -3.87 -5.34 -8.64
CA LEU A 89 -3.77 -5.68 -7.22
C LEU A 89 -4.08 -7.16 -7.01
N THR A 90 -3.21 -7.86 -6.29
CA THR A 90 -3.44 -9.24 -5.85
C THR A 90 -3.41 -9.27 -4.33
N GLN A 91 -4.51 -9.67 -3.71
CA GLN A 91 -4.59 -9.73 -2.25
C GLN A 91 -3.59 -10.75 -1.70
N VAL A 92 -2.92 -10.36 -0.62
CA VAL A 92 -1.96 -11.19 0.11
C VAL A 92 -2.32 -11.18 1.60
N THR A 93 -2.14 -12.30 2.26
CA THR A 93 -2.45 -12.42 3.69
C THR A 93 -1.20 -12.48 4.55
N LYS A 94 -0.08 -12.98 4.03
CA LYS A 94 1.19 -13.03 4.74
C LYS A 94 2.22 -12.17 4.03
N VAL A 95 2.83 -11.25 4.76
CA VAL A 95 3.78 -10.28 4.23
C VAL A 95 5.13 -10.45 4.92
N PRO A 96 6.17 -10.93 4.21
CA PRO A 96 7.51 -11.05 4.77
C PRO A 96 8.13 -9.70 5.11
N ALA A 97 9.02 -9.69 6.09
CA ALA A 97 9.79 -8.53 6.49
C ALA A 97 10.52 -7.89 5.28
N GLY A 98 10.49 -6.57 5.22
CA GLY A 98 11.11 -5.78 4.14
C GLY A 98 10.33 -5.77 2.82
N LYS A 99 9.24 -6.51 2.68
CA LYS A 99 8.39 -6.44 1.49
C LYS A 99 7.45 -5.24 1.53
N GLY A 100 7.39 -4.52 0.41
CA GLY A 100 6.42 -3.44 0.24
C GLY A 100 5.06 -3.99 -0.16
N VAL A 101 3.99 -3.49 0.43
CA VAL A 101 2.61 -3.81 0.05
C VAL A 101 1.77 -2.54 -0.05
N LEU A 102 0.65 -2.64 -0.74
CA LEU A 102 -0.40 -1.63 -0.72
C LEU A 102 -1.46 -2.08 0.27
N LEU A 103 -1.73 -1.25 1.26
CA LEU A 103 -2.82 -1.45 2.21
C LEU A 103 -4.06 -0.72 1.71
N LYS A 104 -5.20 -1.40 1.77
CA LYS A 104 -6.53 -0.83 1.52
C LYS A 104 -7.29 -0.82 2.82
N LYS A 105 -7.67 0.37 3.28
CA LYS A 105 -8.55 0.54 4.43
C LYS A 105 -9.96 0.09 4.08
N THR A 106 -10.54 -0.81 4.88
CA THR A 106 -11.90 -1.34 4.69
C THR A 106 -12.84 -0.98 5.84
N GLY A 107 -12.29 -0.41 6.93
CA GLY A 107 -13.02 0.08 8.11
C GLY A 107 -12.83 1.59 8.31
N GLU A 108 -13.37 2.08 9.43
CA GLU A 108 -13.27 3.51 9.82
C GLU A 108 -12.02 3.80 10.65
N ASP A 109 -11.39 2.76 11.22
CA ASP A 109 -10.26 2.92 12.11
C ASP A 109 -9.04 3.48 11.38
N THR A 110 -8.26 4.28 12.09
CA THR A 110 -7.00 4.85 11.59
C THR A 110 -5.78 4.04 12.02
N THR A 111 -5.98 3.00 12.83
CA THR A 111 -4.95 2.07 13.26
C THR A 111 -5.50 0.66 13.31
N VAL A 112 -4.69 -0.31 12.95
CA VAL A 112 -5.00 -1.73 13.11
C VAL A 112 -3.82 -2.45 13.75
N THR A 113 -4.10 -3.51 14.49
CA THR A 113 -3.07 -4.37 15.08
C THR A 113 -2.93 -5.62 14.23
N VAL A 114 -1.74 -5.85 13.71
CA VAL A 114 -1.43 -6.99 12.83
C VAL A 114 -0.50 -7.94 13.56
N PRO A 115 -0.84 -9.23 13.69
CA PRO A 115 0.03 -10.23 14.29
C PRO A 115 1.37 -10.37 13.57
N VAL A 116 2.45 -10.53 14.35
CA VAL A 116 3.76 -10.93 13.83
C VAL A 116 3.80 -12.45 13.72
N THR A 117 4.30 -12.94 12.61
CA THR A 117 4.49 -14.37 12.34
C THR A 117 5.97 -14.69 12.09
N THR A 118 6.31 -15.96 11.97
CA THR A 118 7.68 -16.40 11.63
C THR A 118 7.73 -17.18 10.32
N ASP A 119 6.59 -17.30 9.62
CA ASP A 119 6.43 -18.15 8.44
C ASP A 119 5.83 -17.40 7.24
N ALA A 120 5.95 -16.07 7.22
CA ALA A 120 5.42 -15.30 6.10
C ALA A 120 6.18 -15.58 4.81
N THR A 121 5.41 -15.99 3.80
CA THR A 121 5.90 -16.15 2.43
C THR A 121 4.93 -15.44 1.49
N MET A 122 5.47 -14.76 0.50
CA MET A 122 4.69 -14.10 -0.56
C MET A 122 5.23 -14.60 -1.90
N THR A 123 4.40 -15.36 -2.60
CA THR A 123 4.71 -15.95 -3.91
C THR A 123 4.25 -15.09 -5.08
N GLU A 124 3.38 -14.13 -4.80
CA GLU A 124 2.81 -13.20 -5.76
C GLU A 124 3.90 -12.27 -6.30
N GLU A 125 3.85 -12.03 -7.61
CA GLU A 125 4.67 -10.99 -8.22
C GLU A 125 4.33 -9.64 -7.63
N ASN A 126 5.36 -8.85 -7.32
CA ASN A 126 5.17 -7.57 -6.65
C ASN A 126 6.20 -6.55 -7.13
N ALA A 127 5.71 -5.45 -7.68
CA ALA A 127 6.52 -4.33 -8.13
C ALA A 127 6.78 -3.29 -7.02
N LEU A 128 6.18 -3.45 -5.84
CA LEU A 128 6.46 -2.59 -4.69
C LEU A 128 7.77 -2.99 -4.01
N VAL A 129 8.60 -2.00 -3.77
CA VAL A 129 9.84 -2.11 -3.00
C VAL A 129 9.64 -1.48 -1.64
N GLY A 130 9.80 -2.27 -0.60
CA GLY A 130 9.69 -1.80 0.79
C GLY A 130 10.86 -0.89 1.16
N VAL A 131 10.58 0.07 2.03
CA VAL A 131 11.53 1.05 2.55
C VAL A 131 11.68 0.82 4.05
N THR A 132 12.77 0.19 4.47
CA THR A 132 13.10 -0.06 5.88
C THR A 132 13.90 1.08 6.50
N GLU A 133 14.57 1.89 5.67
CA GLU A 133 15.26 3.11 6.06
C GLU A 133 14.89 4.23 5.08
N PRO A 134 14.86 5.51 5.51
CA PRO A 134 14.45 6.60 4.63
C PRO A 134 15.30 6.68 3.35
N VAL A 135 14.65 6.80 2.19
CA VAL A 135 15.30 6.89 0.87
C VAL A 135 15.06 8.27 0.28
N ALA A 136 16.14 8.98 -0.06
CA ALA A 136 16.04 10.32 -0.62
C ALA A 136 15.49 10.31 -2.07
N ALA A 137 14.71 11.32 -2.43
CA ALA A 137 14.18 11.47 -3.78
C ALA A 137 15.28 11.50 -4.85
N ALA A 138 16.43 12.07 -4.56
CA ALA A 138 17.59 12.12 -5.45
C ALA A 138 18.09 10.73 -5.86
N GLU A 139 18.06 9.74 -4.94
CA GLU A 139 18.44 8.35 -5.22
C GLU A 139 17.41 7.66 -6.14
N LEU A 140 16.13 7.97 -5.92
CA LEU A 140 15.03 7.41 -6.69
C LEU A 140 14.99 7.96 -8.13
N ILE A 141 15.29 9.24 -8.32
CA ILE A 141 15.38 9.88 -9.62
C ILE A 141 16.39 9.15 -10.52
N ASN A 142 17.55 8.77 -9.99
CA ASN A 142 18.60 8.09 -10.72
C ASN A 142 18.20 6.69 -11.21
N LYS A 143 17.23 6.04 -10.58
CA LYS A 143 16.67 4.76 -11.04
C LYS A 143 15.79 4.90 -12.28
N GLY A 144 15.17 6.06 -12.50
CA GLY A 144 14.45 6.44 -13.74
C GLY A 144 13.10 5.74 -13.99
N ASN A 145 12.70 4.85 -13.13
CA ASN A 145 11.49 4.00 -13.26
C ASN A 145 10.74 3.82 -11.95
N VAL A 146 10.89 4.77 -11.04
CA VAL A 146 10.27 4.75 -9.71
C VAL A 146 9.02 5.61 -9.70
N TYR A 147 7.98 5.10 -9.03
CA TYR A 147 6.70 5.75 -8.87
C TYR A 147 6.29 5.72 -7.40
N VAL A 148 5.60 6.76 -6.96
CA VAL A 148 5.06 6.89 -5.60
C VAL A 148 3.55 7.02 -5.64
N LEU A 149 2.87 6.45 -4.64
CA LEU A 149 1.41 6.54 -4.52
C LEU A 149 0.99 8.00 -4.38
N LYS A 150 -0.04 8.40 -5.15
CA LYS A 150 -0.61 9.74 -5.15
C LYS A 150 -2.13 9.66 -5.02
N ASN A 151 -2.67 10.19 -3.95
CA ASN A 151 -4.11 10.42 -3.75
C ASN A 151 -4.99 9.19 -4.04
N ASP A 152 -4.66 8.03 -3.49
CA ASP A 152 -5.46 6.79 -3.54
C ASP A 152 -5.75 6.18 -4.92
N LYS A 153 -5.39 6.85 -6.02
CA LYS A 153 -5.87 6.46 -7.35
C LYS A 153 -4.78 6.15 -8.35
N SER A 154 -3.55 6.53 -8.05
CA SER A 154 -2.48 6.41 -9.04
C SER A 154 -1.10 6.43 -8.40
N PHE A 155 -0.13 5.92 -9.14
CA PHE A 155 1.28 6.09 -8.84
C PHE A 155 1.86 7.13 -9.79
N ALA A 156 2.49 8.16 -9.25
CA ALA A 156 3.15 9.22 -10.01
C ALA A 156 4.66 8.96 -10.10
N LYS A 157 5.22 9.16 -11.30
CA LYS A 157 6.66 8.99 -11.54
C LYS A 157 7.48 10.00 -10.76
N VAL A 158 8.54 9.54 -10.12
CA VAL A 158 9.55 10.42 -9.52
C VAL A 158 10.41 11.02 -10.63
N VAL A 159 10.36 12.34 -10.77
CA VAL A 159 11.03 13.09 -11.84
C VAL A 159 12.12 14.01 -11.30
N SER A 160 12.98 14.51 -12.20
CA SER A 160 14.00 15.50 -11.85
C SER A 160 13.38 16.71 -11.15
N GLY A 161 14.02 17.15 -10.06
CA GLY A 161 13.51 18.24 -9.21
C GLY A 161 12.61 17.77 -8.05
N ALA A 162 12.27 16.48 -7.96
CA ALA A 162 11.59 15.95 -6.78
C ALA A 162 12.48 16.12 -5.54
N THR A 163 11.89 16.59 -4.46
CA THR A 163 12.54 16.83 -3.17
C THR A 163 11.94 15.96 -2.08
N GLY A 164 12.63 15.84 -0.94
CA GLY A 164 12.19 15.04 0.19
C GLY A 164 12.69 13.60 0.16
N SER A 165 12.03 12.73 0.90
CA SER A 165 12.37 11.31 1.05
C SER A 165 11.11 10.48 1.24
N ILE A 166 11.20 9.20 0.91
CA ILE A 166 10.21 8.20 1.35
C ILE A 166 10.65 7.72 2.73
N PRO A 167 9.82 7.88 3.76
CA PRO A 167 10.17 7.43 5.11
C PRO A 167 10.22 5.91 5.22
N ALA A 168 10.90 5.40 6.24
CA ALA A 168 10.81 4.00 6.63
C ALA A 168 9.35 3.61 6.90
N GLY A 169 9.01 2.35 6.67
CA GLY A 169 7.65 1.85 6.82
C GLY A 169 6.74 2.09 5.62
N LYS A 170 7.25 2.66 4.52
CA LYS A 170 6.53 2.90 3.26
C LYS A 170 7.10 2.05 2.13
N ALA A 171 6.51 2.16 0.94
CA ALA A 171 7.03 1.51 -0.25
C ALA A 171 6.89 2.41 -1.48
N TYR A 172 7.70 2.15 -2.49
CA TYR A 172 7.59 2.74 -3.81
C TYR A 172 7.46 1.65 -4.88
N LEU A 173 6.86 2.00 -6.00
CA LEU A 173 6.65 1.08 -7.12
C LEU A 173 7.78 1.23 -8.14
N VAL A 174 8.25 0.09 -8.66
CA VAL A 174 9.22 0.04 -9.77
C VAL A 174 8.52 -0.53 -11.00
N TYR A 175 8.45 0.26 -12.07
CA TYR A 175 7.88 -0.18 -13.34
C TYR A 175 8.92 -0.15 -14.46
N ASN A 176 9.23 -1.33 -14.96
CA ASN A 176 10.14 -1.52 -16.10
C ASN A 176 9.32 -1.72 -17.37
N ALA A 177 8.88 -0.62 -18.00
CA ALA A 177 8.27 -0.71 -19.33
C ALA A 177 9.21 -1.38 -20.32
N ALA A 178 8.67 -2.16 -21.25
CA ALA A 178 9.45 -2.68 -22.37
C ALA A 178 10.14 -1.51 -23.09
N SER A 179 11.34 -1.76 -23.59
CA SER A 179 12.23 -0.72 -24.19
C SER A 179 11.63 0.08 -25.34
N SER A 180 10.53 -0.41 -25.94
CA SER A 180 9.78 0.23 -27.03
C SER A 180 8.60 1.08 -26.56
N GLN A 181 8.25 1.06 -25.27
CA GLN A 181 7.10 1.81 -24.75
C GLN A 181 7.55 3.08 -24.03
N ALA A 182 6.79 4.16 -24.23
CA ALA A 182 6.97 5.37 -23.43
C ALA A 182 6.64 5.07 -21.96
N LYS A 183 7.54 5.45 -21.06
CA LYS A 183 7.27 5.33 -19.61
C LYS A 183 6.26 6.40 -19.20
N PRO A 184 5.03 6.03 -18.81
CA PRO A 184 4.02 7.00 -18.46
C PRO A 184 4.45 7.82 -17.25
N SER A 185 3.96 9.05 -17.13
CA SER A 185 4.18 9.90 -15.95
C SER A 185 3.29 9.49 -14.77
N VAL A 186 2.20 8.77 -15.02
CA VAL A 186 1.23 8.30 -14.05
C VAL A 186 0.80 6.89 -14.41
N LEU A 187 0.74 6.01 -13.43
CA LEU A 187 0.16 4.67 -13.50
C LEU A 187 -1.17 4.70 -12.76
N VAL A 188 -2.22 4.19 -13.37
CA VAL A 188 -3.58 4.16 -12.79
C VAL A 188 -3.98 2.74 -12.40
N PHE A 189 -4.86 2.61 -11.43
CA PHE A 189 -5.44 1.32 -11.10
C PHE A 189 -6.31 0.84 -12.26
N GLY A 190 -6.10 -0.40 -12.72
CA GLY A 190 -6.90 -1.03 -13.75
C GLY A 190 -8.34 -1.31 -13.28
N ASP A 191 -9.29 -1.29 -14.21
CA ASP A 191 -10.72 -1.46 -13.92
C ASP A 191 -11.07 -2.79 -13.26
N ASN A 192 -10.21 -3.81 -13.37
CA ASN A 192 -10.44 -5.13 -12.78
C ASN A 192 -10.28 -5.16 -11.25
N ASN A 193 -9.70 -4.12 -10.65
CA ASN A 193 -9.50 -3.99 -9.21
C ASN A 193 -10.22 -2.77 -8.62
N ALA A 194 -10.91 -2.01 -9.45
CA ALA A 194 -11.81 -0.94 -9.03
C ALA A 194 -13.15 -1.54 -8.57
N THR A 195 -13.15 -2.37 -7.54
CA THR A 195 -14.36 -2.53 -6.76
C THR A 195 -14.58 -1.23 -6.01
N ALA A 196 -15.60 -0.49 -6.52
CA ALA A 196 -16.11 0.75 -5.97
C ALA A 196 -15.14 1.95 -6.06
N ILE A 197 -15.03 2.57 -7.25
CA ILE A 197 -15.17 4.02 -7.29
C ILE A 197 -16.66 4.29 -7.03
N ASP A 198 -17.08 4.12 -5.80
CA ASP A 198 -18.29 4.75 -5.31
C ASP A 198 -17.97 6.24 -5.23
N GLY A 199 -18.54 7.02 -6.14
CA GLY A 199 -18.52 8.48 -6.06
C GLY A 199 -17.72 9.26 -7.11
N VAL A 200 -17.35 8.70 -8.26
CA VAL A 200 -17.39 9.48 -9.48
C VAL A 200 -18.82 9.41 -10.00
N GLU A 201 -19.72 10.17 -9.41
CA GLU A 201 -20.69 10.79 -10.23
C GLU A 201 -19.88 11.55 -11.30
N GLU A 202 -19.69 10.94 -12.50
CA GLU A 202 -19.77 11.71 -13.68
C GLU A 202 -21.13 12.42 -13.52
N LYS A 203 -21.06 13.62 -12.99
CA LYS A 203 -22.01 14.62 -13.37
C LYS A 203 -21.79 14.72 -14.88
N ALA A 204 -22.47 13.83 -15.59
CA ALA A 204 -22.88 14.07 -16.93
C ALA A 204 -23.71 15.36 -16.82
N GLU A 205 -23.01 16.50 -16.77
CA GLU A 205 -23.56 17.66 -17.39
C GLU A 205 -23.93 17.12 -18.76
N ALA A 206 -25.22 17.02 -18.99
CA ALA A 206 -25.77 16.89 -20.32
C ALA A 206 -25.23 18.09 -21.11
N GLN A 207 -23.97 17.94 -21.57
CA GLN A 207 -23.50 18.72 -22.68
C GLN A 207 -24.42 18.27 -23.81
N SER A 208 -25.42 19.10 -24.02
CA SER A 208 -26.23 19.01 -25.24
C SER A 208 -25.22 18.91 -26.36
N ALA A 209 -25.19 17.71 -27.00
CA ALA A 209 -24.16 17.37 -27.99
C ALA A 209 -24.10 18.50 -29.00
N ALA A 210 -22.99 19.24 -29.03
CA ALA A 210 -22.86 20.39 -29.89
C ALA A 210 -22.95 19.91 -31.34
N ILE A 211 -23.94 20.41 -32.06
CA ILE A 211 -24.21 20.08 -33.45
C ILE A 211 -23.44 21.06 -34.32
N TYR A 212 -22.63 20.56 -35.24
CA TYR A 212 -21.91 21.39 -36.20
C TYR A 212 -22.37 21.07 -37.61
N ASN A 213 -22.49 22.09 -38.46
CA ASN A 213 -22.72 21.88 -39.88
C ASN A 213 -21.39 21.44 -40.59
N VAL A 214 -21.46 21.14 -41.88
CA VAL A 214 -20.30 20.71 -42.68
C VAL A 214 -19.18 21.75 -42.80
N GLN A 215 -19.47 23.03 -42.52
CA GLN A 215 -18.50 24.11 -42.44
C GLN A 215 -17.85 24.25 -41.06
N GLY A 216 -18.20 23.39 -40.10
CA GLY A 216 -17.66 23.43 -38.73
C GLY A 216 -18.32 24.51 -37.86
N ILE A 217 -19.43 25.10 -38.25
CA ILE A 217 -20.15 26.11 -37.53
C ILE A 217 -21.14 25.40 -36.56
N LYS A 218 -21.12 25.77 -35.28
CA LYS A 218 -22.05 25.24 -34.29
C LYS A 218 -23.48 25.74 -34.61
N VAL A 219 -24.42 24.81 -34.67
CA VAL A 219 -25.87 25.12 -34.90
C VAL A 219 -26.70 24.65 -33.70
N GLU A 220 -27.70 25.38 -33.36
CA GLU A 220 -28.57 25.07 -32.23
C GLU A 220 -29.55 23.90 -32.52
N LYS A 221 -29.88 23.70 -33.79
CA LYS A 221 -30.85 22.69 -34.22
C LYS A 221 -30.48 22.15 -35.59
N ALA A 222 -30.51 20.81 -35.75
CA ALA A 222 -30.35 20.18 -37.05
C ALA A 222 -31.65 20.25 -37.87
N GLU A 223 -31.60 20.71 -39.11
CA GLU A 223 -32.71 20.78 -40.04
C GLU A 223 -32.82 19.50 -40.88
N LYS A 224 -34.05 19.17 -41.35
CA LYS A 224 -34.30 17.98 -42.13
C LYS A 224 -33.57 18.01 -43.48
N GLY A 225 -32.82 16.97 -43.80
CA GLY A 225 -32.03 16.85 -45.00
C GLY A 225 -30.62 17.45 -44.92
N GLY A 226 -30.23 17.99 -43.77
CA GLY A 226 -28.88 18.51 -43.53
C GLY A 226 -27.90 17.45 -43.00
N LEU A 227 -26.62 17.60 -43.39
CA LEU A 227 -25.51 16.80 -42.85
C LEU A 227 -24.83 17.58 -41.73
N TYR A 228 -24.69 16.93 -40.57
CA TYR A 228 -24.14 17.50 -39.33
C TYR A 228 -23.07 16.60 -38.74
N ILE A 229 -22.26 17.17 -37.87
CA ILE A 229 -21.28 16.47 -37.05
C ILE A 229 -21.73 16.59 -35.58
N VAL A 230 -21.97 15.45 -34.95
CA VAL A 230 -22.37 15.35 -33.52
C VAL A 230 -21.42 14.37 -32.86
N ASN A 231 -20.72 14.79 -31.81
CA ASN A 231 -19.70 13.98 -31.10
C ASN A 231 -18.68 13.35 -32.08
N GLY A 232 -18.21 14.12 -33.06
CA GLY A 232 -17.23 13.64 -34.05
C GLY A 232 -17.77 12.68 -35.10
N LYS A 233 -19.07 12.32 -35.08
CA LYS A 233 -19.69 11.41 -36.07
C LYS A 233 -20.61 12.18 -37.01
N LYS A 234 -20.62 11.77 -38.29
CA LYS A 234 -21.53 12.31 -39.31
C LYS A 234 -22.97 11.85 -39.03
N TYR A 235 -23.88 12.76 -39.08
CA TYR A 235 -25.31 12.54 -38.84
C TYR A 235 -26.13 13.27 -39.91
N ILE A 236 -27.09 12.57 -40.54
CA ILE A 236 -28.07 13.14 -41.49
C ILE A 236 -29.43 13.13 -40.80
N LYS A 237 -30.11 14.26 -40.77
CA LYS A 237 -31.43 14.36 -40.19
C LYS A 237 -32.50 14.27 -41.25
#